data_dab64e748674201e6a69016c97a94772
#
_entry.id   dab64e748674201e6a69016c97a94772
#
_cell.length_a   1.000
_cell.length_b   1.000
_cell.length_c   1.000
_cell.angle_alpha   90.00
_cell.angle_beta   90.00
_cell.angle_gamma   90.00
#
_symmetry.space_group_name_H-M   'P 1'
#
loop_
_entity.id
_entity.type
_entity.pdbx_description
1 polymer ?
#
loop_
_entity_poly.entity_id
_entity_poly.type
_entity_poly.pdbx_seq_one_letter_code
_entity_poly.pdbx_strand_id
1 'polypeptide(L)'
;MRLKSSIVLALLATVMFAFPAKGHDLLIDIQPAAATVLTEGSFEATLTFNNPLLVVAGETNAELSTKLVGATDWVNHEIEIAGPVLTAQVNLTESGEYDLRWKVVSSDGHPISGESTFSLELSGASSEEETSAPVLIGPALVEAASQDGGSLVGFYIGLAMVILGVIFAPIGLIIRRRARRSEA
;
A
#
# COMPACT_ATOMS: atom_id res chain seq x y z
N MET A 1 39.82 29.46 -0.78
CA MET A 1 39.36 28.24 -0.10
C MET A 1 37.89 28.31 0.40
N ARG A 2 37.41 29.48 0.83
CA ARG A 2 36.03 29.64 1.40
C ARG A 2 34.89 29.33 0.41
N LEU A 3 35.02 29.71 -0.87
CA LEU A 3 33.99 29.47 -1.88
C LEU A 3 33.74 27.97 -2.15
N LYS A 4 34.79 27.15 -2.20
CA LYS A 4 34.68 25.69 -2.40
C LYS A 4 33.97 24.99 -1.21
N SER A 5 34.23 25.46 0.00
CA SER A 5 33.58 24.94 1.22
C SER A 5 32.09 25.31 1.27
N SER A 6 31.72 26.52 0.82
CA SER A 6 30.30 26.94 0.77
C SER A 6 29.50 26.15 -0.26
N ILE A 7 30.09 25.81 -1.41
CA ILE A 7 29.41 24.98 -2.44
C ILE A 7 29.19 23.57 -1.92
N VAL A 8 30.18 22.98 -1.25
CA VAL A 8 30.02 21.62 -0.66
C VAL A 8 28.96 21.63 0.44
N LEU A 9 28.92 22.66 1.28
CA LEU A 9 27.89 22.77 2.33
C LEU A 9 26.49 22.95 1.75
N ALA A 10 26.33 23.75 0.69
CA ALA A 10 25.06 23.92 0.00
C ALA A 10 24.59 22.62 -0.66
N LEU A 11 25.48 21.87 -1.30
CA LEU A 11 25.18 20.58 -1.91
C LEU A 11 24.76 19.55 -0.85
N LEU A 12 25.44 19.54 0.31
CA LEU A 12 25.11 18.66 1.43
C LEU A 12 23.74 19.00 2.03
N ALA A 13 23.41 20.29 2.14
CA ALA A 13 22.11 20.75 2.61
C ALA A 13 20.97 20.31 1.65
N THR A 14 21.19 20.35 0.34
CA THR A 14 20.19 19.92 -0.65
C THR A 14 19.87 18.42 -0.54
N VAL A 15 20.88 17.58 -0.29
CA VAL A 15 20.69 16.13 -0.10
C VAL A 15 19.93 15.81 1.20
N MET A 16 20.09 16.62 2.24
CA MET A 16 19.41 16.44 3.52
C MET A 16 17.89 16.71 3.44
N PHE A 17 17.43 17.45 2.42
CA PHE A 17 16.01 17.76 2.21
C PHE A 17 15.33 16.85 1.18
N ALA A 18 15.99 15.81 0.67
CA ALA A 18 15.37 14.81 -0.19
C ALA A 18 14.50 13.85 0.66
N PHE A 19 13.28 14.27 0.94
CA PHE A 19 12.28 13.35 1.53
C PHE A 19 11.85 12.34 0.47
N PRO A 20 11.64 11.05 0.86
CA PRO A 20 11.02 10.09 -0.05
C PRO A 20 9.60 10.59 -0.40
N ALA A 21 9.37 10.89 -1.66
CA ALA A 21 8.03 11.15 -2.17
C ALA A 21 7.29 9.80 -2.20
N LYS A 22 6.20 9.66 -1.42
CA LYS A 22 5.24 8.56 -1.60
C LYS A 22 4.39 8.94 -2.80
N GLY A 23 4.62 8.29 -3.93
CA GLY A 23 3.92 8.57 -5.18
C GLY A 23 2.57 7.88 -5.29
N HIS A 24 2.44 6.66 -4.77
CA HIS A 24 1.23 5.85 -4.92
C HIS A 24 0.16 6.17 -3.88
N ASP A 25 -1.09 6.17 -4.34
CA ASP A 25 -2.25 6.30 -3.46
C ASP A 25 -2.47 5.01 -2.67
N LEU A 26 -3.07 5.15 -1.49
CA LEU A 26 -3.39 4.05 -0.59
C LEU A 26 -4.90 3.95 -0.41
N LEU A 27 -5.43 2.74 -0.46
CA LEU A 27 -6.78 2.46 0.00
C LEU A 27 -6.83 2.64 1.52
N ILE A 28 -7.73 3.50 2.02
CA ILE A 28 -7.89 3.81 3.44
C ILE A 28 -9.18 3.25 4.04
N ASP A 29 -10.17 2.98 3.20
CA ASP A 29 -11.42 2.33 3.60
C ASP A 29 -12.03 1.55 2.44
N ILE A 30 -12.72 0.43 2.76
CA ILE A 30 -13.44 -0.41 1.81
C ILE A 30 -14.74 -0.91 2.43
N GLN A 31 -15.83 -0.77 1.68
CA GLN A 31 -17.12 -1.32 2.02
C GLN A 31 -17.61 -2.21 0.86
N PRO A 32 -18.00 -3.46 1.12
CA PRO A 32 -18.00 -4.13 2.42
C PRO A 32 -16.57 -4.37 2.95
N ALA A 33 -16.40 -4.20 4.27
CA ALA A 33 -15.12 -4.48 4.91
C ALA A 33 -14.79 -5.98 4.83
N ALA A 34 -13.51 -6.31 4.91
CA ALA A 34 -13.06 -7.69 4.87
C ALA A 34 -13.76 -8.55 5.94
N ALA A 35 -14.16 -9.77 5.57
CA ALA A 35 -14.88 -10.72 6.39
C ALA A 35 -16.26 -10.22 6.91
N THR A 36 -16.85 -9.19 6.32
CA THR A 36 -18.23 -8.78 6.60
C THR A 36 -19.20 -9.82 6.08
N VAL A 37 -20.28 -10.06 6.82
CA VAL A 37 -21.42 -10.86 6.37
C VAL A 37 -22.57 -9.92 6.00
N LEU A 38 -22.94 -9.91 4.72
CA LEU A 38 -24.08 -9.18 4.19
C LEU A 38 -25.31 -10.08 4.19
N THR A 39 -26.49 -9.50 4.40
CA THR A 39 -27.78 -10.20 4.34
C THR A 39 -28.64 -9.77 3.14
N GLU A 40 -28.18 -8.75 2.42
CA GLU A 40 -28.83 -8.23 1.21
C GLU A 40 -27.87 -8.36 0.03
N GLY A 41 -28.36 -8.93 -1.08
CA GLY A 41 -27.56 -9.14 -2.28
C GLY A 41 -27.35 -7.87 -3.12
N SER A 42 -28.12 -6.82 -2.86
CA SER A 42 -27.97 -5.52 -3.52
C SER A 42 -27.39 -4.50 -2.56
N PHE A 43 -26.21 -3.97 -2.88
CA PHE A 43 -25.51 -2.99 -2.05
C PHE A 43 -24.61 -2.09 -2.88
N GLU A 44 -24.20 -0.96 -2.33
CA GLU A 44 -23.17 -0.11 -2.88
C GLU A 44 -21.82 -0.50 -2.28
N ALA A 45 -20.88 -0.89 -3.14
CA ALA A 45 -19.49 -1.02 -2.75
C ALA A 45 -18.81 0.34 -2.81
N THR A 46 -18.03 0.69 -1.77
CA THR A 46 -17.34 1.98 -1.67
C THR A 46 -15.87 1.76 -1.31
N LEU A 47 -14.97 2.33 -2.09
CA LEU A 47 -13.54 2.32 -1.84
C LEU A 47 -13.05 3.75 -1.71
N THR A 48 -12.42 4.07 -0.58
CA THR A 48 -11.88 5.41 -0.31
C THR A 48 -10.36 5.39 -0.29
N PHE A 49 -9.75 6.28 -1.05
CA PHE A 49 -8.30 6.43 -1.15
C PHE A 49 -7.83 7.71 -0.45
N ASN A 50 -6.54 7.80 -0.17
CA ASN A 50 -5.96 8.96 0.50
C ASN A 50 -5.83 10.21 -0.39
N ASN A 51 -5.89 10.06 -1.72
CA ASN A 51 -5.86 11.15 -2.70
C ASN A 51 -6.89 10.93 -3.82
N PRO A 52 -7.28 11.98 -4.57
CA PRO A 52 -8.14 11.84 -5.72
C PRO A 52 -7.53 10.92 -6.78
N LEU A 53 -8.36 10.00 -7.30
CA LEU A 53 -7.96 9.08 -8.37
C LEU A 53 -7.87 9.79 -9.72
N LEU A 54 -6.99 9.33 -10.59
CA LEU A 54 -6.86 9.83 -11.94
C LEU A 54 -7.93 9.19 -12.84
N VAL A 55 -8.85 10.01 -13.36
CA VAL A 55 -9.85 9.60 -14.33
C VAL A 55 -9.50 10.20 -15.69
N VAL A 56 -9.33 9.35 -16.69
CA VAL A 56 -9.10 9.78 -18.06
C VAL A 56 -10.42 9.69 -18.83
N ALA A 57 -10.89 10.83 -19.33
CA ALA A 57 -12.16 10.89 -20.04
C ALA A 57 -12.12 9.98 -21.30
N GLY A 58 -13.11 9.08 -21.39
CA GLY A 58 -13.24 8.14 -22.53
C GLY A 58 -12.43 6.85 -22.39
N GLU A 59 -11.70 6.64 -21.30
CA GLU A 59 -10.98 5.40 -21.01
C GLU A 59 -11.49 4.73 -19.73
N THR A 60 -11.63 3.41 -19.77
CA THR A 60 -11.95 2.60 -18.59
C THR A 60 -10.64 2.27 -17.87
N ASN A 61 -10.14 3.21 -17.09
CA ASN A 61 -8.89 3.07 -16.35
C ASN A 61 -9.07 2.60 -14.90
N ALA A 62 -10.30 2.19 -14.56
CA ALA A 62 -10.64 1.62 -13.25
C ALA A 62 -11.59 0.42 -13.43
N GLU A 63 -11.55 -0.51 -12.49
CA GLU A 63 -12.34 -1.73 -12.49
C GLU A 63 -12.69 -2.12 -11.06
N LEU A 64 -13.90 -2.61 -10.85
CA LEU A 64 -14.32 -3.33 -9.65
C LEU A 64 -15.08 -4.57 -10.08
N SER A 65 -14.67 -5.71 -9.58
CA SER A 65 -15.27 -7.01 -9.92
C SER A 65 -15.46 -7.87 -8.68
N THR A 66 -16.47 -8.71 -8.72
CA THR A 66 -16.71 -9.74 -7.70
C THR A 66 -16.74 -11.13 -8.33
N LYS A 67 -16.44 -12.14 -7.51
CA LYS A 67 -16.49 -13.54 -7.92
C LYS A 67 -16.89 -14.40 -6.72
N LEU A 68 -17.86 -15.29 -6.89
CA LEU A 68 -18.17 -16.31 -5.89
C LEU A 68 -16.97 -17.26 -5.75
N VAL A 69 -16.55 -17.54 -4.53
CA VAL A 69 -15.43 -18.46 -4.27
C VAL A 69 -15.76 -19.85 -4.83
N GLY A 70 -14.85 -20.38 -5.64
CA GLY A 70 -15.06 -21.61 -6.40
C GLY A 70 -15.63 -21.42 -7.81
N ALA A 71 -16.15 -20.25 -8.16
CA ALA A 71 -16.50 -19.93 -9.55
C ALA A 71 -15.26 -19.57 -10.38
N THR A 72 -15.41 -19.66 -11.72
CA THR A 72 -14.33 -19.33 -12.67
C THR A 72 -14.35 -17.87 -13.11
N ASP A 73 -15.54 -17.28 -13.19
CA ASP A 73 -15.75 -16.02 -13.88
C ASP A 73 -15.91 -14.85 -12.91
N TRP A 74 -15.24 -13.74 -13.24
CA TRP A 74 -15.40 -12.46 -12.56
C TRP A 74 -16.56 -11.68 -13.17
N VAL A 75 -17.37 -11.06 -12.33
CA VAL A 75 -18.44 -10.15 -12.74
C VAL A 75 -17.97 -8.72 -12.51
N ASN A 76 -17.86 -7.95 -13.59
CA ASN A 76 -17.51 -6.55 -13.53
C ASN A 76 -18.74 -5.71 -13.20
N HIS A 77 -18.56 -4.69 -12.37
CA HIS A 77 -19.61 -3.76 -11.95
C HIS A 77 -19.40 -2.38 -12.59
N GLU A 78 -20.50 -1.67 -12.84
CA GLU A 78 -20.44 -0.28 -13.25
C GLU A 78 -19.95 0.57 -12.08
N ILE A 79 -18.93 1.40 -12.37
CA ILE A 79 -18.26 2.20 -11.34
C ILE A 79 -18.46 3.69 -11.58
N GLU A 80 -18.48 4.45 -10.49
CA GLU A 80 -18.40 5.91 -10.47
C GLU A 80 -17.20 6.34 -9.63
N ILE A 81 -16.45 7.35 -10.08
CA ILE A 81 -15.32 7.92 -9.34
C ILE A 81 -15.57 9.39 -9.08
N ALA A 82 -15.57 9.75 -7.80
CA ALA A 82 -15.73 11.12 -7.34
C ALA A 82 -14.56 11.50 -6.42
N GLY A 83 -13.54 12.15 -6.96
CA GLY A 83 -12.33 12.50 -6.21
C GLY A 83 -11.59 11.26 -5.69
N PRO A 84 -11.45 11.04 -4.37
CA PRO A 84 -10.77 9.89 -3.81
C PRO A 84 -11.66 8.66 -3.63
N VAL A 85 -12.93 8.72 -4.03
CA VAL A 85 -13.92 7.66 -3.79
C VAL A 85 -14.31 7.00 -5.10
N LEU A 86 -14.24 5.65 -5.10
CA LEU A 86 -14.83 4.79 -6.11
C LEU A 86 -16.06 4.12 -5.52
N THR A 87 -17.20 4.20 -6.21
CA THR A 87 -18.43 3.49 -5.86
C THR A 87 -18.86 2.54 -6.97
N ALA A 88 -19.56 1.47 -6.62
CA ALA A 88 -20.16 0.54 -7.57
C ALA A 88 -21.45 -0.06 -7.01
N GLN A 89 -22.50 -0.14 -7.83
CA GLN A 89 -23.69 -0.91 -7.49
C GLN A 89 -23.44 -2.38 -7.77
N VAL A 90 -23.52 -3.19 -6.72
CA VAL A 90 -23.30 -4.64 -6.76
C VAL A 90 -24.64 -5.35 -6.51
N ASN A 91 -24.95 -6.33 -7.38
CA ASN A 91 -26.15 -7.14 -7.25
C ASN A 91 -25.75 -8.61 -7.33
N LEU A 92 -25.83 -9.31 -6.22
CA LEU A 92 -25.52 -10.72 -6.07
C LEU A 92 -26.81 -11.51 -5.72
N THR A 93 -26.94 -12.68 -6.30
CA THR A 93 -28.17 -13.50 -6.15
C THR A 93 -27.95 -14.83 -5.46
N GLU A 94 -26.70 -15.16 -5.15
CA GLU A 94 -26.33 -16.43 -4.52
C GLU A 94 -25.66 -16.17 -3.18
N SER A 95 -26.02 -16.95 -2.15
CA SER A 95 -25.32 -16.92 -0.87
C SER A 95 -23.97 -17.62 -1.00
N GLY A 96 -22.95 -17.10 -0.30
CA GLY A 96 -21.61 -17.68 -0.30
C GLY A 96 -20.54 -16.64 0.02
N GLU A 97 -19.30 -17.09 -0.04
CA GLU A 97 -18.13 -16.22 0.10
C GLU A 97 -17.74 -15.64 -1.26
N TYR A 98 -17.44 -14.35 -1.29
CA TYR A 98 -17.09 -13.62 -2.49
C TYR A 98 -15.70 -13.00 -2.38
N ASP A 99 -14.92 -13.13 -3.45
CA ASP A 99 -13.75 -12.30 -3.71
C ASP A 99 -14.22 -10.98 -4.36
N LEU A 100 -13.68 -9.86 -3.89
CA LEU A 100 -13.81 -8.54 -4.50
C LEU A 100 -12.41 -8.09 -4.90
N ARG A 101 -12.23 -7.72 -6.15
CA ARG A 101 -10.97 -7.11 -6.63
C ARG A 101 -11.24 -5.76 -7.26
N TRP A 102 -10.27 -4.89 -7.16
CA TRP A 102 -10.33 -3.56 -7.76
C TRP A 102 -8.99 -3.20 -8.41
N LYS A 103 -9.07 -2.31 -9.38
CA LYS A 103 -7.93 -1.67 -10.03
C LYS A 103 -8.30 -0.22 -10.32
N VAL A 104 -7.41 0.71 -10.04
CA VAL A 104 -7.57 2.15 -10.31
C VAL A 104 -6.23 2.75 -10.72
N VAL A 105 -6.25 3.99 -11.21
CA VAL A 105 -5.03 4.75 -11.47
C VAL A 105 -4.85 5.79 -10.38
N SER A 106 -3.73 5.74 -9.71
CA SER A 106 -3.28 6.65 -8.69
C SER A 106 -3.11 8.08 -9.23
N SER A 107 -3.11 9.07 -8.35
CA SER A 107 -2.89 10.47 -8.67
C SER A 107 -1.55 10.74 -9.38
N ASP A 108 -0.56 9.88 -9.18
CA ASP A 108 0.75 9.92 -9.84
C ASP A 108 0.79 9.21 -11.22
N GLY A 109 -0.35 8.69 -11.68
CA GLY A 109 -0.49 8.02 -12.97
C GLY A 109 -0.14 6.53 -12.99
N HIS A 110 0.21 5.93 -11.84
CA HIS A 110 0.49 4.50 -11.77
C HIS A 110 -0.75 3.68 -11.42
N PRO A 111 -0.96 2.51 -12.04
CA PRO A 111 -2.05 1.62 -11.66
C PRO A 111 -1.77 0.98 -10.29
N ILE A 112 -2.78 0.98 -9.44
CA ILE A 112 -2.80 0.26 -8.16
C ILE A 112 -4.01 -0.67 -8.14
N SER A 113 -3.91 -1.78 -7.40
CA SER A 113 -4.97 -2.79 -7.31
C SER A 113 -4.94 -3.46 -5.95
N GLY A 114 -6.03 -4.11 -5.60
CA GLY A 114 -6.13 -4.91 -4.38
C GLY A 114 -7.32 -5.86 -4.42
N GLU A 115 -7.41 -6.68 -3.39
CA GLU A 115 -8.45 -7.69 -3.22
C GLU A 115 -8.96 -7.66 -1.78
N SER A 116 -10.22 -8.08 -1.60
CA SER A 116 -10.89 -8.26 -0.31
C SER A 116 -11.86 -9.42 -0.43
N THR A 117 -12.31 -9.99 0.69
CA THR A 117 -13.32 -11.05 0.73
C THR A 117 -14.44 -10.65 1.67
N PHE A 118 -15.66 -11.04 1.35
CA PHE A 118 -16.85 -10.89 2.19
C PHE A 118 -17.80 -12.06 1.98
N SER A 119 -18.78 -12.25 2.85
CA SER A 119 -19.80 -13.28 2.72
C SER A 119 -21.18 -12.66 2.48
N LEU A 120 -22.03 -13.36 1.73
CA LEU A 120 -23.42 -13.01 1.53
C LEU A 120 -24.31 -14.17 2.05
N GLU A 121 -25.20 -13.86 2.97
CA GLU A 121 -26.19 -14.76 3.52
C GLU A 121 -27.61 -14.23 3.22
N LEU A 122 -28.19 -14.62 2.09
CA LEU A 122 -29.54 -14.18 1.73
C LEU A 122 -30.57 -14.85 2.64
N SER A 123 -31.36 -14.05 3.35
CA SER A 123 -32.47 -14.50 4.18
C SER A 123 -33.56 -15.11 3.28
N GLY A 124 -33.54 -16.43 3.09
CA GLY A 124 -34.52 -17.14 2.25
C GLY A 124 -34.06 -18.47 1.71
N ALA A 125 -32.78 -18.79 1.75
CA ALA A 125 -32.25 -20.11 1.45
C ALA A 125 -32.06 -20.88 2.76
N SER A 126 -33.15 -21.41 3.34
CA SER A 126 -33.02 -22.46 4.32
C SER A 126 -32.54 -23.72 3.60
N SER A 127 -31.25 -23.93 3.54
CA SER A 127 -30.73 -25.29 3.44
C SER A 127 -30.67 -25.85 4.84
N GLU A 128 -31.61 -26.80 5.04
CA GLU A 128 -31.58 -27.68 6.18
C GLU A 128 -30.27 -28.43 6.27
N GLU A 129 -29.74 -28.45 7.50
CA GLU A 129 -28.93 -29.51 8.09
C GLU A 129 -27.56 -29.85 7.53
N GLU A 130 -26.52 -29.56 8.34
CA GLU A 130 -25.93 -30.68 9.09
C GLU A 130 -25.34 -30.21 10.44
N THR A 131 -25.97 -30.73 11.49
CA THR A 131 -25.45 -30.83 12.84
C THR A 131 -24.12 -31.57 12.82
N SER A 132 -23.04 -30.89 13.06
CA SER A 132 -21.83 -31.51 13.57
C SER A 132 -21.24 -30.70 14.73
N ALA A 133 -21.01 -31.44 15.79
CA ALA A 133 -20.61 -31.06 17.11
C ALA A 133 -19.37 -30.10 17.15
N PRO A 134 -19.20 -29.34 18.22
CA PRO A 134 -18.09 -28.39 18.34
C PRO A 134 -16.75 -29.12 18.45
N VAL A 135 -15.95 -29.05 17.42
CA VAL A 135 -14.54 -29.39 17.51
C VAL A 135 -13.84 -28.21 18.17
N LEU A 136 -13.39 -28.43 19.41
CA LEU A 136 -12.46 -27.56 20.10
C LEU A 136 -11.13 -27.59 19.34
N ILE A 137 -10.92 -26.59 18.48
CA ILE A 137 -9.60 -26.32 17.93
C ILE A 137 -9.03 -25.16 18.72
N GLY A 138 -7.94 -25.47 19.44
CA GLY A 138 -7.15 -24.48 20.18
C GLY A 138 -6.58 -23.39 19.24
N PRO A 139 -6.08 -22.28 19.80
CA PRO A 139 -5.66 -21.12 19.01
C PRO A 139 -4.51 -21.52 18.09
N ALA A 140 -4.81 -21.59 16.78
CA ALA A 140 -3.76 -21.61 15.78
C ALA A 140 -3.09 -20.25 15.80
N LEU A 141 -1.79 -20.26 16.12
CA LEU A 141 -0.90 -19.12 15.97
C LEU A 141 -0.99 -18.65 14.51
N VAL A 142 -1.59 -17.49 14.33
CA VAL A 142 -1.48 -16.76 13.07
C VAL A 142 -0.05 -16.26 13.02
N GLU A 143 0.79 -16.99 12.33
CA GLU A 143 2.13 -16.55 11.95
C GLU A 143 1.93 -15.41 10.94
N ALA A 144 2.01 -14.18 11.47
CA ALA A 144 2.07 -12.99 10.65
C ALA A 144 3.32 -13.12 9.78
N ALA A 145 3.11 -13.37 8.49
CA ALA A 145 4.16 -13.19 7.50
C ALA A 145 4.61 -11.73 7.58
N SER A 146 5.73 -11.52 8.26
CA SER A 146 6.44 -10.25 8.26
C SER A 146 6.88 -9.99 6.82
N GLN A 147 6.14 -9.15 6.13
CA GLN A 147 6.63 -8.53 4.91
C GLN A 147 7.88 -7.75 5.30
N ASP A 148 8.98 -8.21 4.75
CA ASP A 148 10.31 -7.61 4.85
C ASP A 148 10.27 -6.21 4.23
N GLY A 149 9.74 -5.27 4.98
CA GLY A 149 9.90 -3.84 4.72
C GLY A 149 11.37 -3.54 4.91
N GLY A 150 12.11 -3.47 3.80
CA GLY A 150 13.53 -3.15 3.78
C GLY A 150 13.86 -2.12 4.84
N SER A 151 14.61 -2.54 5.84
CA SER A 151 14.86 -1.83 7.07
C SER A 151 15.38 -0.42 6.77
N LEU A 152 14.52 0.59 6.94
CA LEU A 152 14.92 2.01 6.89
C LEU A 152 16.12 2.28 7.80
N VAL A 153 16.26 1.48 8.86
CA VAL A 153 17.40 1.49 9.78
C VAL A 153 18.70 1.16 9.04
N GLY A 154 18.72 0.17 8.16
CA GLY A 154 19.90 -0.16 7.34
C GLY A 154 20.29 0.97 6.38
N PHE A 155 19.30 1.63 5.78
CA PHE A 155 19.51 2.79 4.91
C PHE A 155 20.11 3.97 5.68
N TYR A 156 19.57 4.29 6.87
CA TYR A 156 20.10 5.39 7.69
C TYR A 156 21.48 5.10 8.26
N ILE A 157 21.78 3.85 8.63
CA ILE A 157 23.13 3.45 9.08
C ILE A 157 24.12 3.59 7.92
N GLY A 158 23.79 3.15 6.72
CA GLY A 158 24.63 3.29 5.53
C GLY A 158 24.89 4.77 5.20
N LEU A 159 23.86 5.60 5.23
CA LEU A 159 23.96 7.03 4.98
C LEU A 159 24.81 7.74 6.05
N ALA A 160 24.64 7.39 7.32
CA ALA A 160 25.45 7.94 8.42
C ALA A 160 26.93 7.60 8.28
N MET A 161 27.27 6.38 7.85
CA MET A 161 28.65 5.96 7.60
C MET A 161 29.30 6.73 6.44
N VAL A 162 28.55 7.00 5.37
CA VAL A 162 29.04 7.82 4.24
C VAL A 162 29.28 9.25 4.68
N ILE A 163 28.38 9.85 5.45
CA ILE A 163 28.52 11.23 5.97
C ILE A 163 29.72 11.33 6.90
N LEU A 164 29.91 10.40 7.81
CA LEU A 164 31.09 10.32 8.69
C LEU A 164 32.38 10.22 7.86
N GLY A 165 32.42 9.37 6.83
CA GLY A 165 33.57 9.23 5.94
C GLY A 165 33.95 10.56 5.22
N VAL A 166 32.95 11.28 4.71
CA VAL A 166 33.17 12.57 4.01
C VAL A 166 33.63 13.65 4.97
N ILE A 167 33.19 13.65 6.23
CA ILE A 167 33.60 14.65 7.22
C ILE A 167 34.99 14.34 7.77
N PHE A 168 35.30 13.12 8.09
CA PHE A 168 36.56 12.75 8.78
C PHE A 168 37.75 12.58 7.82
N ALA A 169 37.53 12.19 6.55
CA ALA A 169 38.61 12.04 5.58
C ALA A 169 39.43 13.33 5.37
N PRO A 170 38.85 14.54 5.16
CA PRO A 170 39.60 15.76 4.99
C PRO A 170 40.30 16.21 6.29
N ILE A 171 39.71 15.93 7.46
CA ILE A 171 40.30 16.26 8.76
C ILE A 171 41.59 15.44 8.96
N GLY A 172 41.56 14.14 8.70
CA GLY A 172 42.74 13.28 8.76
C GLY A 172 43.86 13.73 7.82
N LEU A 173 43.49 14.18 6.61
CA LEU A 173 44.46 14.69 5.64
C LEU A 173 45.12 16.02 6.09
N ILE A 174 44.35 16.89 6.74
CA ILE A 174 44.86 18.18 7.29
C ILE A 174 45.81 17.92 8.46
N ILE A 175 45.44 17.00 9.37
CA ILE A 175 46.29 16.63 10.51
C ILE A 175 47.63 16.04 10.03
N ARG A 176 47.56 15.12 9.05
CA ARG A 176 48.73 14.45 8.49
C ARG A 176 49.65 15.46 7.73
N ARG A 177 49.09 16.47 7.07
CA ARG A 177 49.87 17.56 6.43
C ARG A 177 50.52 18.50 7.44
N ARG A 178 49.88 18.76 8.58
CA ARG A 178 50.46 19.57 9.68
C ARG A 178 51.61 18.85 10.37
N ALA A 179 51.46 17.56 10.66
CA ALA A 179 52.48 16.74 11.28
C ALA A 179 53.79 16.70 10.44
N ARG A 180 53.68 16.59 9.11
CA ARG A 180 54.83 16.61 8.22
C ARG A 180 55.54 17.97 8.07
N ARG A 181 54.90 19.08 8.46
CA ARG A 181 55.48 20.42 8.44
C ARG A 181 56.20 20.78 9.73
N SER A 182 56.05 20.03 10.80
CA SER A 182 56.74 20.25 12.08
C SER A 182 58.05 19.46 12.19
N GLU A 183 58.35 18.58 11.20
CA GLU A 183 59.56 17.77 11.16
C GLU A 183 60.57 18.27 10.09
N ALA A 184 60.25 19.39 9.39
CA ALA A 184 61.14 20.07 8.44
C ALA A 184 61.49 21.48 8.94
#